data_14a95289206b97800a7983d4ae3d7e55
#
_entry.id   14a95289206b97800a7983d4ae3d7e55
#
_cell.length_a   1.000
_cell.length_b   1.000
_cell.length_c   1.000
_cell.angle_alpha   90.00
_cell.angle_beta   90.00
_cell.angle_gamma   90.00
#
_symmetry.space_group_name_H-M   'P 1'
#
loop_
_entity.id
_entity.type
_entity.pdbx_description
1 polymer ?
#
loop_
_entity_poly.entity_id
_entity_poly.type
_entity_poly.pdbx_seq_one_letter_code
_entity_poly.pdbx_strand_id
1 'polypeptide(L)'
;MLIKSADDKSKKLKLLEDLKNLPLNTRQRKDLDKEIDRRWKGIQGERSAAYYIDNYLGDSEYYIVLHDLRIEVDGETAQIDHLLINRVFAFLLETKNFNADISINELGEFTTQSRWKKQGIPSPIEQSKRHERILLKLFDRIGVKMKTGRPLEVHHAVLVSPQSIIRRPDSKDFDTSCVIKADAIRQWHEQFGENRVGVGFVLNHMFDALLINNETIHEWGRRIAAEHKPEGLLEYLPNSIKPLLTHCHTCGQAISENEALLCLHNHERFNGKIYCREHQQAALQQQASPASPESEPVHDEYCEHSGCHEKLSQAVIQYCQKHSSRFGGKLYCREHQQRNTTDKISNAQAEQTETEQIHCSHPGCDKKLTPAVIQYCQKYSKRFHGKLYCMEHQRAKNRT
;
A
#
# COMPACT_ATOMS: atom_id res chain seq x y z
N MET A 1 -20.94 12.27 -3.78
CA MET A 1 -20.09 12.68 -2.63
C MET A 1 -19.33 11.47 -2.11
N LEU A 2 -18.02 11.57 -1.95
CA LEU A 2 -17.18 10.53 -1.34
C LEU A 2 -17.43 10.48 0.18
N ILE A 3 -17.91 9.34 0.70
CA ILE A 3 -18.18 9.11 2.13
C ILE A 3 -17.03 8.34 2.79
N LYS A 4 -16.49 7.34 2.10
CA LYS A 4 -15.37 6.54 2.59
C LYS A 4 -14.31 6.38 1.51
N SER A 5 -13.11 6.86 1.76
CA SER A 5 -11.93 6.57 0.93
C SER A 5 -11.40 5.15 1.21
N ALA A 6 -10.57 4.64 0.31
CA ALA A 6 -9.88 3.37 0.52
C ALA A 6 -8.97 3.42 1.74
N ASP A 7 -8.85 2.29 2.44
CA ASP A 7 -7.94 2.15 3.58
C ASP A 7 -6.47 2.31 3.16
N ASP A 8 -5.67 2.85 4.06
CA ASP A 8 -4.22 2.86 3.88
C ASP A 8 -3.64 1.44 4.07
N LYS A 9 -3.32 0.80 2.95
CA LYS A 9 -2.73 -0.55 2.92
C LYS A 9 -1.20 -0.55 3.05
N SER A 10 -0.57 0.61 3.26
CA SER A 10 0.90 0.75 3.33
C SER A 10 1.51 -0.07 4.48
N LYS A 11 0.88 -0.05 5.66
CA LYS A 11 1.32 -0.83 6.82
C LYS A 11 1.27 -2.34 6.55
N LYS A 12 0.24 -2.80 5.85
CA LYS A 12 0.07 -4.22 5.49
C LYS A 12 1.12 -4.67 4.47
N LEU A 13 1.40 -3.84 3.45
CA LEU A 13 2.48 -4.11 2.50
C LEU A 13 3.84 -4.12 3.18
N LYS A 14 4.09 -3.15 4.06
CA LYS A 14 5.33 -3.12 4.84
C LYS A 14 5.49 -4.38 5.69
N LEU A 15 4.42 -4.84 6.35
CA LEU A 15 4.45 -6.10 7.11
C LEU A 15 4.88 -7.27 6.21
N LEU A 16 4.33 -7.42 5.01
CA LEU A 16 4.72 -8.48 4.10
C LEU A 16 6.20 -8.38 3.68
N GLU A 17 6.71 -7.17 3.46
CA GLU A 17 8.13 -6.95 3.17
C GLU A 17 9.02 -7.28 4.39
N ASP A 18 8.62 -6.88 5.59
CA ASP A 18 9.36 -7.15 6.83
C ASP A 18 9.46 -8.66 7.11
N LEU A 19 8.47 -9.46 6.68
CA LEU A 19 8.49 -10.92 6.79
C LEU A 19 9.66 -11.58 6.01
N LYS A 20 10.21 -10.91 5.00
CA LYS A 20 11.41 -11.40 4.28
C LYS A 20 12.63 -11.54 5.17
N ASN A 21 12.64 -10.85 6.32
CA ASN A 21 13.71 -10.91 7.32
C ASN A 21 13.62 -12.15 8.23
N LEU A 22 12.52 -12.90 8.18
CA LEU A 22 12.38 -14.16 8.91
C LEU A 22 13.16 -15.29 8.21
N PRO A 23 13.55 -16.34 8.94
CA PRO A 23 14.23 -17.51 8.38
C PRO A 23 13.25 -18.41 7.62
N LEU A 24 12.73 -17.89 6.51
CA LEU A 24 11.77 -18.56 5.64
C LEU A 24 12.45 -19.64 4.80
N ASN A 25 11.80 -20.80 4.65
CA ASN A 25 12.21 -21.79 3.67
C ASN A 25 11.87 -21.33 2.23
N THR A 26 12.40 -22.04 1.22
CA THR A 26 12.25 -21.68 -0.21
C THR A 26 10.79 -21.57 -0.65
N ARG A 27 9.90 -22.44 -0.15
CA ARG A 27 8.47 -22.43 -0.46
C ARG A 27 7.79 -21.20 0.14
N GLN A 28 8.03 -20.94 1.43
CA GLN A 28 7.47 -19.80 2.15
C GLN A 28 7.89 -18.47 1.50
N ARG A 29 9.18 -18.33 1.14
CA ARG A 29 9.69 -17.15 0.44
C ARG A 29 8.99 -16.94 -0.90
N LYS A 30 8.85 -18.00 -1.69
CA LYS A 30 8.13 -17.94 -2.97
C LYS A 30 6.64 -17.59 -2.82
N ASP A 31 5.97 -18.09 -1.80
CA ASP A 31 4.57 -17.79 -1.51
C ASP A 31 4.42 -16.32 -1.05
N LEU A 32 5.36 -15.83 -0.25
CA LEU A 32 5.41 -14.43 0.19
C LEU A 32 5.60 -13.46 -0.98
N ASP A 33 6.56 -13.73 -1.87
CA ASP A 33 6.81 -12.88 -3.03
C ASP A 33 5.59 -12.82 -3.97
N LYS A 34 4.91 -13.95 -4.17
CA LYS A 34 3.66 -14.00 -4.95
C LYS A 34 2.55 -13.20 -4.29
N GLU A 35 2.43 -13.28 -2.96
CA GLU A 35 1.41 -12.55 -2.23
C GLU A 35 1.65 -11.05 -2.28
N ILE A 36 2.89 -10.61 -2.10
CA ILE A 36 3.27 -9.19 -2.24
C ILE A 36 2.92 -8.68 -3.64
N ASP A 37 3.32 -9.40 -4.70
CA ASP A 37 3.00 -9.02 -6.09
C ASP A 37 1.49 -8.98 -6.34
N ARG A 38 0.74 -9.96 -5.85
CA ARG A 38 -0.72 -10.03 -5.97
C ARG A 38 -1.40 -8.84 -5.29
N ARG A 39 -1.00 -8.54 -4.04
CA ARG A 39 -1.57 -7.42 -3.26
C ARG A 39 -1.22 -6.08 -3.88
N TRP A 40 0.02 -5.90 -4.30
CA TRP A 40 0.44 -4.69 -4.99
C TRP A 40 -0.38 -4.42 -6.25
N LYS A 41 -0.57 -5.43 -7.10
CA LYS A 41 -1.41 -5.32 -8.31
C LYS A 41 -2.86 -5.00 -7.97
N GLY A 42 -3.43 -5.64 -6.95
CA GLY A 42 -4.79 -5.36 -6.47
C GLY A 42 -4.93 -3.90 -6.06
N ILE A 43 -4.06 -3.41 -5.18
CA ILE A 43 -4.07 -2.01 -4.70
C ILE A 43 -3.94 -1.00 -5.85
N GLN A 44 -3.08 -1.27 -6.84
CA GLN A 44 -2.94 -0.37 -8.00
C GLN A 44 -4.21 -0.36 -8.85
N GLY A 45 -4.85 -1.52 -9.05
CA GLY A 45 -6.12 -1.62 -9.78
C GLY A 45 -7.25 -0.87 -9.09
N GLU A 46 -7.46 -1.13 -7.80
CA GLU A 46 -8.47 -0.46 -6.98
C GLU A 46 -8.26 1.06 -6.96
N ARG A 47 -7.01 1.52 -6.80
CA ARG A 47 -6.67 2.96 -6.83
C ARG A 47 -6.94 3.59 -8.20
N SER A 48 -6.61 2.88 -9.28
CA SER A 48 -6.90 3.35 -10.64
C SER A 48 -8.40 3.44 -10.90
N ALA A 49 -9.17 2.45 -10.46
CA ALA A 49 -10.63 2.46 -10.59
C ALA A 49 -11.26 3.59 -9.75
N ALA A 50 -10.83 3.75 -8.49
CA ALA A 50 -11.27 4.84 -7.63
C ALA A 50 -11.05 6.21 -8.27
N TYR A 51 -9.90 6.43 -8.91
CA TYR A 51 -9.62 7.68 -9.62
C TYR A 51 -10.67 8.00 -10.69
N TYR A 52 -11.09 7.04 -11.52
CA TYR A 52 -12.11 7.26 -12.54
C TYR A 52 -13.51 7.47 -11.93
N ILE A 53 -13.82 6.75 -10.85
CA ILE A 53 -15.10 6.89 -10.15
C ILE A 53 -15.18 8.28 -9.49
N ASP A 54 -14.14 8.70 -8.78
CA ASP A 54 -14.11 9.98 -8.07
C ASP A 54 -14.15 11.16 -9.02
N ASN A 55 -13.43 11.11 -10.14
CA ASN A 55 -13.52 12.14 -11.17
C ASN A 55 -14.92 12.28 -11.78
N TYR A 56 -15.68 11.20 -11.80
CA TYR A 56 -17.02 11.21 -12.37
C TYR A 56 -18.11 11.53 -11.34
N LEU A 57 -18.04 10.94 -10.14
CA LEU A 57 -19.10 10.97 -9.14
C LEU A 57 -18.68 11.52 -7.77
N GLY A 58 -17.38 11.77 -7.53
CA GLY A 58 -16.87 12.17 -6.22
C GLY A 58 -17.51 13.44 -5.65
N ASP A 59 -17.80 14.42 -6.52
CA ASP A 59 -18.46 15.67 -6.16
C ASP A 59 -19.97 15.66 -6.41
N SER A 60 -20.55 14.54 -6.83
CA SER A 60 -21.98 14.43 -7.09
C SER A 60 -22.80 14.56 -5.81
N GLU A 61 -23.82 15.40 -5.83
CA GLU A 61 -24.82 15.50 -4.76
C GLU A 61 -25.84 14.35 -4.77
N TYR A 62 -25.95 13.64 -5.89
CA TYR A 62 -26.95 12.59 -6.11
C TYR A 62 -26.42 11.20 -5.83
N TYR A 63 -25.11 11.05 -5.64
CA TYR A 63 -24.45 9.79 -5.36
C TYR A 63 -23.57 9.88 -4.11
N ILE A 64 -23.57 8.80 -3.34
CA ILE A 64 -22.52 8.54 -2.37
C ILE A 64 -21.58 7.48 -2.91
N VAL A 65 -20.31 7.61 -2.56
CA VAL A 65 -19.23 6.72 -2.98
C VAL A 65 -18.52 6.19 -1.73
N LEU A 66 -18.36 4.88 -1.65
CA LEU A 66 -17.55 4.22 -0.62
C LEU A 66 -16.55 3.30 -1.30
N HIS A 67 -15.27 3.44 -0.97
CA HIS A 67 -14.21 2.57 -1.45
C HIS A 67 -13.72 1.64 -0.37
N ASP A 68 -13.30 0.43 -0.76
CA ASP A 68 -12.66 -0.55 0.11
C ASP A 68 -13.49 -0.86 1.36
N LEU A 69 -14.75 -1.21 1.14
CA LEU A 69 -15.71 -1.49 2.20
C LEU A 69 -15.67 -2.98 2.56
N ARG A 70 -15.18 -3.33 3.76
CA ARG A 70 -15.26 -4.69 4.30
C ARG A 70 -16.33 -4.75 5.37
N ILE A 71 -17.31 -5.60 5.17
CA ILE A 71 -18.43 -5.80 6.08
C ILE A 71 -18.52 -7.25 6.54
N GLU A 72 -19.08 -7.44 7.72
CA GLU A 72 -19.32 -8.75 8.31
C GLU A 72 -20.74 -8.83 8.84
N VAL A 73 -21.50 -9.81 8.36
CA VAL A 73 -22.90 -10.02 8.73
C VAL A 73 -23.12 -11.52 8.90
N ASP A 74 -23.64 -11.92 10.05
CA ASP A 74 -23.94 -13.33 10.39
C ASP A 74 -22.73 -14.28 10.17
N GLY A 75 -21.51 -13.82 10.46
CA GLY A 75 -20.28 -14.57 10.26
C GLY A 75 -19.80 -14.67 8.79
N GLU A 76 -20.55 -14.09 7.85
CA GLU A 76 -20.15 -13.98 6.44
C GLU A 76 -19.45 -12.63 6.22
N THR A 77 -18.37 -12.63 5.42
CA THR A 77 -17.60 -11.41 5.11
C THR A 77 -17.71 -11.07 3.62
N ALA A 78 -17.94 -9.81 3.31
CA ALA A 78 -17.81 -9.26 1.97
C ALA A 78 -16.77 -8.13 1.94
N GLN A 79 -15.88 -8.19 0.92
CA GLN A 79 -14.95 -7.11 0.59
C GLN A 79 -15.43 -6.48 -0.71
N ILE A 80 -15.91 -5.25 -0.63
CA ILE A 80 -16.49 -4.50 -1.75
C ILE A 80 -15.48 -3.42 -2.15
N ASP A 81 -14.95 -3.51 -3.37
CA ASP A 81 -13.93 -2.57 -3.82
C ASP A 81 -14.49 -1.16 -3.94
N HIS A 82 -15.67 -1.01 -4.58
CA HIS A 82 -16.36 0.27 -4.66
C HIS A 82 -17.87 0.07 -4.59
N LEU A 83 -18.54 0.86 -3.78
CA LEU A 83 -20.00 0.92 -3.66
C LEU A 83 -20.48 2.32 -3.98
N LEU A 84 -21.37 2.43 -4.96
CA LEU A 84 -22.06 3.67 -5.28
C LEU A 84 -23.54 3.53 -4.91
N ILE A 85 -24.14 4.54 -4.32
CA ILE A 85 -25.56 4.54 -3.99
C ILE A 85 -26.18 5.87 -4.41
N ASN A 86 -27.32 5.81 -5.07
CA ASN A 86 -28.19 6.94 -5.31
C ASN A 86 -29.56 6.72 -4.64
N ARG A 87 -30.55 7.51 -4.99
CA ARG A 87 -31.90 7.44 -4.39
C ARG A 87 -32.66 6.14 -4.68
N VAL A 88 -32.20 5.35 -5.66
CA VAL A 88 -32.95 4.19 -6.18
C VAL A 88 -32.09 2.94 -6.20
N PHE A 89 -30.80 3.08 -6.52
CA PHE A 89 -29.88 1.98 -6.82
C PHE A 89 -28.67 1.96 -5.93
N ALA A 90 -28.13 0.77 -5.72
CA ALA A 90 -26.78 0.54 -5.29
C ALA A 90 -26.00 -0.14 -6.43
N PHE A 91 -24.75 0.28 -6.67
CA PHE A 91 -23.86 -0.30 -7.67
C PHE A 91 -22.65 -0.91 -6.97
N LEU A 92 -22.49 -2.21 -7.10
CA LEU A 92 -21.31 -2.97 -6.67
C LEU A 92 -20.32 -3.01 -7.83
N LEU A 93 -19.16 -2.39 -7.64
CA LEU A 93 -18.10 -2.36 -8.65
C LEU A 93 -16.92 -3.18 -8.13
N GLU A 94 -16.66 -4.29 -8.79
CA GLU A 94 -15.57 -5.22 -8.51
C GLU A 94 -14.38 -4.93 -9.42
N THR A 95 -13.21 -4.68 -8.88
CA THR A 95 -12.00 -4.35 -9.66
C THR A 95 -11.14 -5.58 -9.89
N LYS A 96 -10.71 -5.79 -11.13
CA LYS A 96 -9.78 -6.86 -11.49
C LYS A 96 -8.59 -6.33 -12.28
N ASN A 97 -7.43 -6.31 -11.66
CA ASN A 97 -6.17 -5.89 -12.30
C ASN A 97 -5.20 -7.07 -12.45
N PHE A 98 -5.31 -7.78 -13.56
CA PHE A 98 -4.50 -8.95 -13.84
C PHE A 98 -3.20 -8.64 -14.61
N ASN A 99 -3.02 -7.40 -15.12
CA ASN A 99 -2.00 -7.08 -16.13
C ASN A 99 -1.99 -8.08 -17.30
N ALA A 100 -3.18 -8.50 -17.74
CA ALA A 100 -3.40 -9.54 -18.73
C ALA A 100 -4.70 -9.27 -19.50
N ASP A 101 -4.82 -9.84 -20.68
CA ASP A 101 -6.08 -9.88 -21.43
C ASP A 101 -7.07 -10.80 -20.72
N ILE A 102 -8.36 -10.52 -20.88
CA ILE A 102 -9.45 -11.30 -20.33
C ILE A 102 -10.25 -11.88 -21.48
N SER A 103 -10.53 -13.17 -21.40
CA SER A 103 -11.44 -13.88 -22.30
C SER A 103 -12.58 -14.48 -21.50
N ILE A 104 -13.80 -14.30 -21.96
CA ILE A 104 -15.01 -14.85 -21.38
C ILE A 104 -15.64 -15.75 -22.44
N ASN A 105 -16.00 -16.98 -22.08
CA ASN A 105 -16.65 -17.89 -23.01
C ASN A 105 -18.19 -17.83 -22.86
N GLU A 106 -18.88 -18.59 -23.70
CA GLU A 106 -20.34 -18.69 -23.76
C GLU A 106 -20.98 -19.22 -22.45
N LEU A 107 -20.21 -19.93 -21.63
CA LEU A 107 -20.65 -20.43 -20.33
C LEU A 107 -20.38 -19.43 -19.18
N GLY A 108 -19.82 -18.24 -19.49
CA GLY A 108 -19.46 -17.24 -18.50
C GLY A 108 -18.20 -17.58 -17.71
N GLU A 109 -17.33 -18.46 -18.22
CA GLU A 109 -16.06 -18.78 -17.61
C GLU A 109 -14.99 -17.74 -18.01
N PHE A 110 -14.27 -17.25 -17.01
CA PHE A 110 -13.25 -16.23 -17.16
C PHE A 110 -11.85 -16.84 -17.26
N THR A 111 -11.08 -16.38 -18.22
CA THR A 111 -9.68 -16.73 -18.43
C THR A 111 -8.84 -15.49 -18.60
N THR A 112 -7.69 -15.43 -17.91
CA THR A 112 -6.68 -14.41 -18.14
C THR A 112 -5.58 -14.94 -19.05
N GLN A 113 -5.10 -14.11 -19.96
CA GLN A 113 -4.02 -14.45 -20.88
C GLN A 113 -2.95 -13.36 -20.86
N SER A 114 -1.78 -13.70 -20.34
CA SER A 114 -0.55 -12.91 -20.48
C SER A 114 0.34 -13.52 -21.55
N ARG A 115 1.45 -12.83 -21.90
CA ARG A 115 2.42 -13.32 -22.89
C ARG A 115 2.86 -14.78 -22.67
N TRP A 116 2.91 -15.23 -21.41
CA TRP A 116 3.51 -16.50 -21.02
C TRP A 116 2.54 -17.47 -20.33
N LYS A 117 1.33 -17.04 -19.97
CA LYS A 117 0.43 -17.84 -19.16
C LYS A 117 -1.03 -17.59 -19.51
N LYS A 118 -1.75 -18.67 -19.79
CA LYS A 118 -3.21 -18.71 -19.84
C LYS A 118 -3.72 -19.40 -18.57
N GLN A 119 -4.68 -18.80 -17.87
CA GLN A 119 -5.19 -19.32 -16.61
C GLN A 119 -6.66 -18.99 -16.43
N GLY A 120 -7.49 -20.01 -16.10
CA GLY A 120 -8.85 -19.81 -15.62
C GLY A 120 -8.87 -19.07 -14.28
N ILE A 121 -9.84 -18.22 -14.09
CA ILE A 121 -10.05 -17.46 -12.84
C ILE A 121 -11.51 -17.60 -12.41
N PRO A 122 -11.81 -17.51 -11.10
CA PRO A 122 -13.19 -17.43 -10.63
C PRO A 122 -13.92 -16.25 -11.28
N SER A 123 -15.22 -16.42 -11.56
CA SER A 123 -16.04 -15.38 -12.15
C SER A 123 -16.14 -14.15 -11.20
N PRO A 124 -15.69 -12.96 -11.63
CA PRO A 124 -15.87 -11.74 -10.84
C PRO A 124 -17.35 -11.33 -10.70
N ILE A 125 -18.17 -11.69 -11.68
CA ILE A 125 -19.62 -11.44 -11.64
C ILE A 125 -20.24 -12.24 -10.49
N GLU A 126 -19.92 -13.53 -10.39
CA GLU A 126 -20.43 -14.38 -9.30
C GLU A 126 -19.84 -13.98 -7.94
N GLN A 127 -18.63 -13.45 -7.90
CA GLN A 127 -18.08 -12.85 -6.70
C GLN A 127 -18.91 -11.64 -6.26
N SER A 128 -19.22 -10.73 -7.16
CA SER A 128 -20.02 -9.55 -6.87
C SER A 128 -21.44 -9.90 -6.40
N LYS A 129 -22.07 -10.91 -6.99
CA LYS A 129 -23.38 -11.43 -6.52
C LYS A 129 -23.33 -12.03 -5.10
N ARG A 130 -22.22 -12.68 -4.72
CA ARG A 130 -22.05 -13.12 -3.33
C ARG A 130 -21.94 -11.95 -2.37
N HIS A 131 -21.25 -10.90 -2.76
CA HIS A 131 -21.13 -9.67 -1.96
C HIS A 131 -22.48 -8.95 -1.84
N GLU A 132 -23.29 -8.93 -2.91
CA GLU A 132 -24.66 -8.39 -2.89
C GLU A 132 -25.51 -9.04 -1.79
N ARG A 133 -25.51 -10.38 -1.72
CA ARG A 133 -26.29 -11.09 -0.71
C ARG A 133 -25.96 -10.62 0.72
N ILE A 134 -24.68 -10.43 1.01
CA ILE A 134 -24.22 -9.97 2.33
C ILE A 134 -24.57 -8.49 2.53
N LEU A 135 -24.40 -7.68 1.48
CA LEU A 135 -24.75 -6.24 1.52
C LEU A 135 -26.25 -6.03 1.77
N LEU A 136 -27.12 -6.82 1.15
CA LEU A 136 -28.58 -6.71 1.37
C LEU A 136 -28.97 -7.10 2.80
N LYS A 137 -28.33 -8.12 3.41
CA LYS A 137 -28.49 -8.42 4.83
C LYS A 137 -28.06 -7.23 5.71
N LEU A 138 -26.94 -6.59 5.37
CA LEU A 138 -26.51 -5.38 6.07
C LEU A 138 -27.55 -4.27 5.94
N PHE A 139 -28.00 -3.99 4.71
CA PHE A 139 -28.99 -2.95 4.45
C PHE A 139 -30.25 -3.15 5.27
N ASP A 140 -30.77 -4.37 5.35
CA ASP A 140 -31.93 -4.68 6.20
C ASP A 140 -31.65 -4.41 7.67
N ARG A 141 -30.51 -4.89 8.18
CA ARG A 141 -30.09 -4.72 9.59
C ARG A 141 -29.97 -3.24 10.00
N ILE A 142 -29.40 -2.39 9.12
CA ILE A 142 -29.16 -0.98 9.43
C ILE A 142 -30.27 -0.05 8.88
N GLY A 143 -31.34 -0.60 8.31
CA GLY A 143 -32.48 0.18 7.82
C GLY A 143 -32.21 1.00 6.55
N VAL A 144 -31.34 0.52 5.66
CA VAL A 144 -31.11 1.08 4.33
C VAL A 144 -32.13 0.46 3.37
N LYS A 145 -33.22 1.15 3.15
CA LYS A 145 -34.34 0.70 2.32
C LYS A 145 -35.16 1.87 1.79
N MET A 146 -35.93 1.62 0.75
CA MET A 146 -36.89 2.56 0.20
C MET A 146 -37.95 2.97 1.23
N LYS A 147 -38.58 4.12 1.09
CA LYS A 147 -39.70 4.54 1.95
C LYS A 147 -40.90 3.62 1.86
N THR A 148 -41.05 2.91 0.75
CA THR A 148 -42.05 1.83 0.55
C THR A 148 -41.73 0.55 1.30
N GLY A 149 -40.56 0.46 1.96
CA GLY A 149 -40.06 -0.74 2.63
C GLY A 149 -39.33 -1.73 1.71
N ARG A 150 -39.27 -1.49 0.40
CA ARG A 150 -38.53 -2.33 -0.55
C ARG A 150 -37.01 -2.16 -0.37
N PRO A 151 -36.19 -3.20 -0.60
CA PRO A 151 -34.75 -3.07 -0.68
C PRO A 151 -34.33 -2.20 -1.87
N LEU A 152 -33.14 -1.60 -1.82
CA LEU A 152 -32.52 -1.00 -2.99
C LEU A 152 -32.22 -2.08 -4.03
N GLU A 153 -32.44 -1.76 -5.31
CA GLU A 153 -32.01 -2.60 -6.41
C GLU A 153 -30.48 -2.51 -6.56
N VAL A 154 -29.81 -3.67 -6.63
CA VAL A 154 -28.35 -3.73 -6.72
C VAL A 154 -27.93 -4.09 -8.14
N HIS A 155 -26.99 -3.36 -8.69
CA HIS A 155 -26.40 -3.58 -10.00
C HIS A 155 -24.90 -3.79 -9.88
N HIS A 156 -24.33 -4.49 -10.86
CA HIS A 156 -22.94 -4.93 -10.84
C HIS A 156 -22.17 -4.37 -12.01
N ALA A 157 -20.90 -4.00 -11.77
CA ALA A 157 -19.90 -3.86 -12.82
C ALA A 157 -18.57 -4.48 -12.39
N VAL A 158 -17.90 -5.09 -13.35
CA VAL A 158 -16.53 -5.59 -13.20
C VAL A 158 -15.60 -4.64 -13.93
N LEU A 159 -14.77 -3.93 -13.17
CA LEU A 159 -13.83 -2.94 -13.68
C LEU A 159 -12.49 -3.61 -13.95
N VAL A 160 -12.07 -3.63 -15.20
CA VAL A 160 -10.76 -4.16 -15.60
C VAL A 160 -9.82 -3.04 -16.01
N SER A 161 -8.50 -3.33 -16.02
CA SER A 161 -7.49 -2.35 -16.44
C SER A 161 -7.82 -1.76 -17.82
N PRO A 162 -7.68 -0.44 -18.04
CA PRO A 162 -7.84 0.19 -19.35
C PRO A 162 -6.94 -0.42 -20.45
N GLN A 163 -5.80 -1.01 -20.08
CA GLN A 163 -4.87 -1.65 -21.00
C GLN A 163 -5.26 -3.09 -21.38
N SER A 164 -6.19 -3.72 -20.64
CA SER A 164 -6.60 -5.10 -20.96
C SER A 164 -7.46 -5.17 -22.21
N ILE A 165 -7.26 -6.23 -23.00
CA ILE A 165 -8.18 -6.60 -24.07
C ILE A 165 -9.26 -7.52 -23.46
N ILE A 166 -10.52 -7.20 -23.72
CA ILE A 166 -11.67 -8.04 -23.30
C ILE A 166 -12.18 -8.76 -24.53
N ARG A 167 -12.06 -10.10 -24.54
CA ARG A 167 -12.69 -10.96 -25.56
C ARG A 167 -13.99 -11.50 -24.99
N ARG A 168 -15.10 -11.16 -25.65
CA ARG A 168 -16.46 -11.48 -25.21
C ARG A 168 -17.09 -12.53 -26.10
N PRO A 169 -17.98 -13.38 -25.56
CA PRO A 169 -18.88 -14.21 -26.36
C PRO A 169 -19.97 -13.35 -27.03
N ASP A 170 -20.80 -13.94 -27.85
CA ASP A 170 -22.04 -13.28 -28.30
C ASP A 170 -22.92 -12.98 -27.06
N SER A 171 -23.52 -11.79 -27.03
CA SER A 171 -24.39 -11.35 -25.94
C SER A 171 -25.66 -12.23 -25.78
N LYS A 172 -26.02 -12.98 -26.81
CA LYS A 172 -27.13 -13.95 -26.76
C LYS A 172 -26.78 -15.17 -25.94
N ASP A 173 -25.51 -15.55 -25.89
CA ASP A 173 -25.02 -16.71 -25.15
C ASP A 173 -24.72 -16.34 -23.69
N PHE A 174 -24.02 -15.23 -23.49
CA PHE A 174 -23.70 -14.74 -22.16
C PHE A 174 -23.54 -13.22 -22.13
N ASP A 175 -24.36 -12.55 -21.31
CA ASP A 175 -24.27 -11.09 -21.15
C ASP A 175 -23.03 -10.67 -20.35
N THR A 176 -22.17 -9.94 -21.01
CA THR A 176 -20.95 -9.35 -20.43
C THR A 176 -20.99 -7.82 -20.38
N SER A 177 -22.16 -7.20 -20.55
CA SER A 177 -22.32 -5.73 -20.57
C SER A 177 -21.83 -5.05 -19.29
N CYS A 178 -21.85 -5.78 -18.17
CA CYS A 178 -21.33 -5.32 -16.88
C CYS A 178 -19.80 -5.43 -16.75
N VAL A 179 -19.09 -6.10 -17.68
CA VAL A 179 -17.61 -6.20 -17.63
C VAL A 179 -17.03 -5.09 -18.48
N ILE A 180 -16.45 -4.07 -17.88
CA ILE A 180 -16.01 -2.85 -18.55
C ILE A 180 -14.58 -2.47 -18.18
N LYS A 181 -13.96 -1.64 -18.99
CA LYS A 181 -12.71 -0.98 -18.62
C LYS A 181 -12.98 0.12 -17.59
N ALA A 182 -12.08 0.29 -16.63
CA ALA A 182 -12.29 1.26 -15.53
C ALA A 182 -12.49 2.70 -16.03
N ASP A 183 -11.81 3.09 -17.12
CA ASP A 183 -11.96 4.40 -17.76
C ASP A 183 -13.30 4.60 -18.49
N ALA A 184 -14.05 3.52 -18.75
CA ALA A 184 -15.36 3.54 -19.39
C ALA A 184 -16.52 3.61 -18.38
N ILE A 185 -16.27 3.77 -17.06
CA ILE A 185 -17.32 3.77 -16.02
C ILE A 185 -18.40 4.82 -16.27
N ARG A 186 -18.02 6.02 -16.70
CA ARG A 186 -18.96 7.09 -17.03
C ARG A 186 -19.90 6.68 -18.14
N GLN A 187 -19.36 6.23 -19.28
CA GLN A 187 -20.17 5.83 -20.44
C GLN A 187 -21.11 4.67 -20.09
N TRP A 188 -20.60 3.67 -19.38
CA TRP A 188 -21.42 2.53 -18.94
C TRP A 188 -22.59 2.98 -18.05
N HIS A 189 -22.32 3.86 -17.09
CA HIS A 189 -23.32 4.35 -16.15
C HIS A 189 -24.39 5.22 -16.84
N GLU A 190 -24.00 6.09 -17.79
CA GLU A 190 -24.92 6.89 -18.57
C GLU A 190 -25.85 5.99 -19.44
N GLN A 191 -25.28 4.99 -20.13
CA GLN A 191 -26.03 4.00 -20.91
C GLN A 191 -26.95 3.15 -20.03
N PHE A 192 -26.53 2.81 -18.82
CA PHE A 192 -27.38 2.12 -17.85
C PHE A 192 -28.64 2.93 -17.54
N GLY A 193 -28.51 4.23 -17.33
CA GLY A 193 -29.64 5.14 -17.12
C GLY A 193 -30.57 5.22 -18.34
N GLU A 194 -30.01 5.43 -19.53
CA GLU A 194 -30.77 5.55 -20.78
C GLU A 194 -31.58 4.30 -21.13
N ASN A 195 -30.97 3.12 -20.97
CA ASN A 195 -31.63 1.82 -21.30
C ASN A 195 -32.78 1.47 -20.36
N ARG A 196 -32.91 2.12 -19.20
CA ARG A 196 -33.94 1.83 -18.19
C ARG A 196 -35.07 2.86 -18.11
N VAL A 197 -35.02 3.95 -18.87
CA VAL A 197 -36.10 4.96 -18.92
C VAL A 197 -37.30 4.44 -19.71
N GLY A 198 -37.80 3.25 -19.38
CA GLY A 198 -39.07 2.74 -19.85
C GLY A 198 -40.23 3.18 -18.93
N VAL A 199 -41.46 3.26 -19.46
CA VAL A 199 -42.64 3.70 -18.70
C VAL A 199 -42.84 2.89 -17.41
N GLY A 200 -42.60 1.59 -17.44
CA GLY A 200 -42.72 0.70 -16.27
C GLY A 200 -41.66 0.99 -15.18
N PHE A 201 -40.46 1.37 -15.58
CA PHE A 201 -39.39 1.76 -14.67
C PHE A 201 -39.71 3.08 -13.98
N VAL A 202 -40.14 4.08 -14.75
CA VAL A 202 -40.55 5.41 -14.24
C VAL A 202 -41.66 5.28 -13.19
N LEU A 203 -42.69 4.48 -13.45
CA LEU A 203 -43.78 4.25 -12.51
C LEU A 203 -43.36 3.54 -11.22
N ASN A 204 -42.46 2.58 -11.32
CA ASN A 204 -42.05 1.79 -10.15
C ASN A 204 -41.01 2.49 -9.24
N HIS A 205 -40.17 3.36 -9.81
CA HIS A 205 -39.05 3.96 -9.08
C HIS A 205 -39.19 5.47 -8.84
N MET A 206 -40.00 6.17 -9.65
CA MET A 206 -40.16 7.62 -9.54
C MET A 206 -40.77 8.03 -8.19
N PHE A 207 -41.70 7.25 -7.67
CA PHE A 207 -42.34 7.53 -6.37
C PHE A 207 -41.31 7.39 -5.23
N ASP A 208 -40.51 6.33 -5.21
CA ASP A 208 -39.44 6.14 -4.24
C ASP A 208 -38.35 7.22 -4.37
N ALA A 209 -37.94 7.56 -5.59
CA ALA A 209 -36.95 8.60 -5.85
C ALA A 209 -37.40 10.01 -5.38
N LEU A 210 -38.69 10.29 -5.42
CA LEU A 210 -39.29 11.56 -4.92
C LEU A 210 -39.31 11.60 -3.37
N LEU A 211 -39.46 10.46 -2.70
CA LEU A 211 -39.55 10.36 -1.25
C LEU A 211 -38.20 10.33 -0.55
N ILE A 212 -37.11 10.06 -1.28
CA ILE A 212 -35.77 9.98 -0.76
C ILE A 212 -35.00 11.24 -1.20
N ASN A 213 -34.53 12.02 -0.23
CA ASN A 213 -33.72 13.20 -0.47
C ASN A 213 -32.21 12.87 -0.36
N ASN A 214 -31.35 13.84 -0.71
CA ASN A 214 -29.90 13.68 -0.63
C ASN A 214 -29.40 13.42 0.80
N GLU A 215 -30.04 14.05 1.80
CA GLU A 215 -29.68 13.83 3.20
C GLU A 215 -29.89 12.37 3.64
N THR A 216 -30.96 11.74 3.16
CA THR A 216 -31.23 10.31 3.41
C THR A 216 -30.11 9.42 2.84
N ILE A 217 -29.70 9.66 1.59
CA ILE A 217 -28.61 8.85 1.00
C ILE A 217 -27.26 9.10 1.69
N HIS A 218 -27.00 10.34 2.13
CA HIS A 218 -25.80 10.64 2.92
C HIS A 218 -25.83 9.94 4.29
N GLU A 219 -26.99 9.86 4.92
CA GLU A 219 -27.17 9.13 6.17
C GLU A 219 -26.95 7.63 5.97
N TRP A 220 -27.49 7.04 4.89
CA TRP A 220 -27.19 5.66 4.52
C TRP A 220 -25.69 5.42 4.36
N GLY A 221 -25.00 6.32 3.65
CA GLY A 221 -23.55 6.22 3.48
C GLY A 221 -22.80 6.21 4.80
N ARG A 222 -23.14 7.10 5.73
CA ARG A 222 -22.52 7.13 7.07
C ARG A 222 -22.78 5.86 7.86
N ARG A 223 -24.01 5.32 7.83
CA ARG A 223 -24.34 4.05 8.50
C ARG A 223 -23.58 2.89 7.90
N ILE A 224 -23.51 2.79 6.59
CA ILE A 224 -22.75 1.74 5.89
C ILE A 224 -21.26 1.87 6.21
N ALA A 225 -20.70 3.08 6.17
CA ALA A 225 -19.29 3.31 6.49
C ALA A 225 -18.95 2.94 7.95
N ALA A 226 -19.88 3.12 8.89
CA ALA A 226 -19.72 2.76 10.30
C ALA A 226 -19.63 1.23 10.51
N GLU A 227 -20.16 0.43 9.60
CA GLU A 227 -20.09 -1.04 9.62
C GLU A 227 -18.77 -1.60 9.03
N HIS A 228 -17.90 -0.71 8.54
CA HIS A 228 -16.63 -1.14 8.00
C HIS A 228 -15.71 -1.73 9.07
N LYS A 229 -15.22 -2.95 8.82
CA LYS A 229 -14.25 -3.66 9.64
C LYS A 229 -12.99 -3.93 8.83
N PRO A 230 -11.91 -3.18 9.03
CA PRO A 230 -10.66 -3.41 8.31
C PRO A 230 -10.16 -4.85 8.49
N GLU A 231 -9.60 -5.45 7.44
CA GLU A 231 -8.94 -6.75 7.54
C GLU A 231 -7.77 -6.66 8.55
N GLY A 232 -7.68 -7.64 9.47
CA GLY A 232 -6.58 -7.73 10.44
C GLY A 232 -5.22 -7.95 9.75
N LEU A 233 -4.13 -7.52 10.39
CA LEU A 233 -2.79 -7.66 9.82
C LEU A 233 -2.41 -9.13 9.58
N LEU A 234 -2.76 -10.02 10.51
CA LEU A 234 -2.46 -11.47 10.38
C LEU A 234 -3.36 -12.19 9.37
N GLU A 235 -4.56 -11.68 9.08
CA GLU A 235 -5.44 -12.22 8.03
C GLU A 235 -4.82 -12.06 6.63
N TYR A 236 -3.95 -11.09 6.50
CA TYR A 236 -3.25 -10.71 5.26
C TYR A 236 -2.15 -11.70 4.84
N LEU A 237 -1.79 -12.63 5.71
CA LEU A 237 -0.63 -13.48 5.54
C LEU A 237 -0.92 -14.72 4.68
N PRO A 238 0.07 -15.19 3.88
CA PRO A 238 0.01 -16.49 3.24
C PRO A 238 -0.14 -17.60 4.28
N ASN A 239 -0.97 -18.61 3.96
CA ASN A 239 -1.20 -19.74 4.86
C ASN A 239 0.08 -20.50 5.25
N SER A 240 1.11 -20.48 4.40
CA SER A 240 2.41 -21.11 4.68
C SER A 240 3.25 -20.35 5.71
N ILE A 241 2.93 -19.07 5.95
CA ILE A 241 3.67 -18.16 6.86
C ILE A 241 2.88 -17.90 8.14
N LYS A 242 1.55 -17.86 8.05
CA LYS A 242 0.67 -17.55 9.19
C LYS A 242 1.02 -18.32 10.47
N PRO A 243 1.33 -19.64 10.46
CA PRO A 243 1.70 -20.38 11.68
C PRO A 243 2.97 -19.83 12.36
N LEU A 244 3.91 -19.25 11.61
CA LEU A 244 5.14 -18.67 12.18
C LEU A 244 4.86 -17.44 13.05
N LEU A 245 3.75 -16.74 12.82
CA LEU A 245 3.36 -15.52 13.51
C LEU A 245 2.24 -15.72 14.53
N THR A 246 1.71 -16.94 14.65
CA THR A 246 0.62 -17.25 15.57
C THR A 246 1.05 -18.05 16.78
N HIS A 247 2.30 -18.58 16.78
CA HIS A 247 2.81 -19.40 17.87
C HIS A 247 4.25 -19.03 18.26
N CYS A 248 4.54 -19.13 19.54
CA CYS A 248 5.87 -18.89 20.08
C CYS A 248 6.86 -19.97 19.57
N HIS A 249 8.01 -19.52 19.06
CA HIS A 249 9.05 -20.40 18.56
C HIS A 249 9.58 -21.39 19.61
N THR A 250 9.61 -21.00 20.89
CA THR A 250 10.18 -21.81 21.95
C THR A 250 9.18 -22.77 22.60
N CYS A 251 8.00 -22.29 23.00
CA CYS A 251 7.04 -23.09 23.76
C CYS A 251 5.81 -23.53 22.94
N GLY A 252 5.67 -23.10 21.70
CA GLY A 252 4.50 -23.42 20.86
C GLY A 252 3.18 -22.77 21.31
N GLN A 253 3.18 -21.96 22.36
CA GLN A 253 1.98 -21.28 22.84
C GLN A 253 1.47 -20.29 21.77
N ALA A 254 0.14 -20.18 21.65
CA ALA A 254 -0.47 -19.15 20.81
C ALA A 254 -0.11 -17.74 21.32
N ILE A 255 0.19 -16.84 20.41
CA ILE A 255 0.60 -15.47 20.68
C ILE A 255 -0.37 -14.48 20.07
N SER A 256 -0.45 -13.30 20.66
CA SER A 256 -1.24 -12.18 20.13
C SER A 256 -0.55 -11.55 18.92
N GLU A 257 -1.35 -10.83 18.11
CA GLU A 257 -0.85 -10.05 16.99
C GLU A 257 0.22 -9.02 17.42
N ASN A 258 0.02 -8.37 18.55
CA ASN A 258 0.97 -7.39 19.10
C ASN A 258 2.33 -8.03 19.45
N GLU A 259 2.32 -9.22 20.04
CA GLU A 259 3.56 -9.96 20.36
C GLU A 259 4.30 -10.35 19.09
N ALA A 260 3.59 -10.83 18.07
CA ALA A 260 4.17 -11.18 16.78
C ALA A 260 4.78 -9.95 16.08
N LEU A 261 4.05 -8.83 16.04
CA LEU A 261 4.52 -7.59 15.44
C LEU A 261 5.73 -7.00 16.17
N LEU A 262 5.77 -7.09 17.51
CA LEU A 262 6.94 -6.65 18.28
C LEU A 262 8.19 -7.42 17.89
N CYS A 263 8.09 -8.75 17.77
CA CYS A 263 9.21 -9.58 17.33
C CYS A 263 9.63 -9.28 15.89
N LEU A 264 8.66 -9.09 15.01
CA LEU A 264 8.93 -8.80 13.61
C LEU A 264 9.63 -7.43 13.41
N HIS A 265 9.16 -6.39 14.09
CA HIS A 265 9.81 -5.08 14.05
C HIS A 265 11.22 -5.05 14.67
N ASN A 266 11.48 -5.98 15.58
CA ASN A 266 12.79 -6.15 16.22
C ASN A 266 13.46 -7.46 15.77
N HIS A 267 13.31 -7.84 14.50
CA HIS A 267 13.74 -9.13 13.96
C HIS A 267 15.24 -9.40 14.17
N GLU A 268 16.09 -8.40 14.07
CA GLU A 268 17.52 -8.51 14.36
C GLU A 268 17.77 -8.92 15.81
N ARG A 269 17.04 -8.29 16.75
CA ARG A 269 17.16 -8.55 18.19
C ARG A 269 16.65 -9.93 18.58
N PHE A 270 15.66 -10.45 17.87
CA PHE A 270 15.09 -11.78 18.11
C PHE A 270 15.61 -12.85 17.12
N ASN A 271 16.67 -12.54 16.37
CA ASN A 271 17.28 -13.43 15.36
C ASN A 271 16.23 -13.99 14.38
N GLY A 272 15.26 -13.15 13.96
CA GLY A 272 14.18 -13.54 13.08
C GLY A 272 13.15 -14.51 13.68
N LYS A 273 13.14 -14.73 14.99
CA LYS A 273 12.22 -15.64 15.68
C LYS A 273 11.09 -14.88 16.35
N ILE A 274 9.94 -15.53 16.44
CA ILE A 274 8.73 -14.96 17.03
C ILE A 274 8.49 -15.63 18.40
N TYR A 275 8.33 -14.81 19.43
CA TYR A 275 8.25 -15.26 20.82
C TYR A 275 7.00 -14.71 21.52
N CYS A 276 6.44 -15.48 22.47
CA CYS A 276 5.48 -14.95 23.45
C CYS A 276 6.20 -13.99 24.40
N ARG A 277 5.41 -13.21 25.15
CA ARG A 277 5.93 -12.17 26.05
C ARG A 277 7.01 -12.65 27.04
N GLU A 278 6.84 -13.83 27.60
CA GLU A 278 7.84 -14.44 28.50
C GLU A 278 9.16 -14.72 27.80
N HIS A 279 9.09 -15.33 26.61
CA HIS A 279 10.29 -15.65 25.83
C HIS A 279 10.93 -14.42 25.17
N GLN A 280 10.15 -13.36 24.90
CA GLN A 280 10.71 -12.05 24.53
C GLN A 280 11.57 -11.50 25.67
N GLN A 281 11.08 -11.52 26.90
CA GLN A 281 11.82 -11.06 28.07
C GLN A 281 13.08 -11.92 28.32
N ALA A 282 12.96 -13.24 28.22
CA ALA A 282 14.10 -14.14 28.37
C ALA A 282 15.17 -13.90 27.27
N ALA A 283 14.79 -13.72 26.02
CA ALA A 283 15.70 -13.40 24.92
C ALA A 283 16.43 -12.07 25.13
N LEU A 284 15.74 -11.08 25.71
CA LEU A 284 16.30 -9.77 26.05
C LEU A 284 17.29 -9.86 27.21
N GLN A 285 16.99 -10.67 28.22
CA GLN A 285 17.87 -10.89 29.38
C GLN A 285 19.14 -11.64 28.98
N GLN A 286 19.04 -12.65 28.11
CA GLN A 286 20.21 -13.36 27.58
C GLN A 286 21.16 -12.47 26.78
N GLN A 287 20.65 -11.43 26.11
CA GLN A 287 21.46 -10.42 25.41
C GLN A 287 21.97 -9.32 26.35
N ALA A 288 21.32 -9.11 27.48
CA ALA A 288 21.73 -8.16 28.51
C ALA A 288 22.70 -8.76 29.54
N SER A 289 22.75 -10.08 29.64
CA SER A 289 23.81 -10.77 30.40
C SER A 289 25.06 -10.76 29.52
N PRO A 290 26.17 -10.08 29.91
CA PRO A 290 27.41 -10.25 29.21
C PRO A 290 27.77 -11.73 29.35
N ALA A 291 27.93 -12.43 28.21
CA ALA A 291 28.68 -13.64 28.20
C ALA A 291 29.99 -13.33 28.95
N SER A 292 30.24 -13.99 30.05
CA SER A 292 31.57 -13.90 30.70
C SER A 292 32.57 -14.23 29.64
N PRO A 293 33.38 -13.30 29.18
CA PRO A 293 34.52 -13.68 28.36
C PRO A 293 35.48 -14.44 29.27
N GLU A 294 35.83 -15.64 28.90
CA GLU A 294 37.11 -16.17 29.32
C GLU A 294 38.12 -15.05 29.08
N SER A 295 38.78 -14.64 30.17
CA SER A 295 39.66 -13.51 30.23
C SER A 295 40.85 -13.67 29.29
N GLU A 296 40.77 -13.13 28.08
CA GLU A 296 41.98 -12.66 27.43
C GLU A 296 42.52 -11.44 28.19
N PRO A 297 43.82 -11.26 28.33
CA PRO A 297 44.38 -10.15 29.11
C PRO A 297 43.94 -8.82 28.48
N VAL A 298 43.20 -8.06 29.25
CA VAL A 298 42.77 -6.71 28.86
C VAL A 298 44.01 -5.84 28.71
N HIS A 299 44.42 -5.57 27.48
CA HIS A 299 45.34 -4.47 27.21
C HIS A 299 44.59 -3.17 27.48
N ASP A 300 45.05 -2.43 28.50
CA ASP A 300 44.55 -1.08 28.80
C ASP A 300 44.80 -0.18 27.59
N GLU A 301 43.75 0.27 26.91
CA GLU A 301 43.87 1.19 25.80
C GLU A 301 43.76 2.63 26.28
N TYR A 302 44.69 3.46 25.83
CA TYR A 302 44.84 4.85 26.20
C TYR A 302 44.56 5.78 25.02
N CYS A 303 44.29 7.04 25.31
CA CYS A 303 44.08 8.06 24.28
C CYS A 303 45.37 8.22 23.45
N GLU A 304 45.28 8.10 22.13
CA GLU A 304 46.44 8.20 21.21
C GLU A 304 46.81 9.66 20.84
N HIS A 305 46.21 10.65 21.53
CA HIS A 305 46.61 12.04 21.34
C HIS A 305 47.97 12.26 22.04
N SER A 306 48.86 12.93 21.34
CA SER A 306 50.22 13.28 21.84
C SER A 306 50.12 14.01 23.19
N GLY A 307 50.73 13.42 24.25
CA GLY A 307 50.72 13.96 25.60
C GLY A 307 49.48 13.66 26.43
N CYS A 308 48.54 12.83 25.96
CA CYS A 308 47.38 12.39 26.73
C CYS A 308 47.59 10.96 27.24
N HIS A 309 47.43 10.75 28.55
CA HIS A 309 47.54 9.45 29.21
C HIS A 309 46.21 8.97 29.78
N GLU A 310 45.10 9.48 29.27
CA GLU A 310 43.76 9.07 29.73
C GLU A 310 43.42 7.66 29.28
N LYS A 311 43.12 6.80 30.27
CA LYS A 311 42.64 5.42 30.02
C LYS A 311 41.23 5.47 29.45
N LEU A 312 41.02 4.79 28.34
CA LEU A 312 39.74 4.80 27.64
C LEU A 312 38.78 3.75 28.19
N SER A 313 37.54 4.14 28.40
CA SER A 313 36.47 3.19 28.71
C SER A 313 36.08 2.42 27.45
N GLN A 314 35.55 1.20 27.61
CA GLN A 314 35.12 0.34 26.50
C GLN A 314 34.10 1.05 25.57
N ALA A 315 33.23 1.87 26.14
CA ALA A 315 32.25 2.68 25.37
C ALA A 315 32.91 3.72 24.46
N VAL A 316 34.02 4.33 24.92
CA VAL A 316 34.80 5.32 24.15
C VAL A 316 35.56 4.64 23.03
N ILE A 317 36.16 3.47 23.31
CA ILE A 317 36.85 2.63 22.33
C ILE A 317 35.91 2.23 21.20
N GLN A 318 34.75 1.66 21.55
CA GLN A 318 33.73 1.25 20.58
C GLN A 318 33.24 2.42 19.73
N TYR A 319 33.07 3.62 20.34
CA TYR A 319 32.69 4.81 19.60
C TYR A 319 33.76 5.22 18.58
N CYS A 320 35.05 5.22 18.96
CA CYS A 320 36.15 5.52 18.04
C CYS A 320 36.24 4.50 16.91
N GLN A 321 36.09 3.22 17.19
CA GLN A 321 36.11 2.15 16.21
C GLN A 321 34.92 2.27 15.21
N LYS A 322 33.72 2.52 15.71
CA LYS A 322 32.52 2.75 14.89
C LYS A 322 32.65 3.97 13.96
N HIS A 323 33.40 4.98 14.39
CA HIS A 323 33.66 6.19 13.64
C HIS A 323 35.13 6.31 13.19
N SER A 324 35.75 5.18 12.88
CA SER A 324 37.17 5.04 12.54
C SER A 324 37.63 5.98 11.41
N SER A 325 36.81 6.17 10.36
CA SER A 325 37.07 7.12 9.27
C SER A 325 37.17 8.58 9.74
N ARG A 326 36.44 8.96 10.82
CA ARG A 326 36.48 10.29 11.41
C ARG A 326 37.75 10.56 12.19
N PHE A 327 38.28 9.54 12.83
CA PHE A 327 39.42 9.64 13.72
C PHE A 327 40.73 9.08 13.12
N GLY A 328 40.71 8.69 11.84
CA GLY A 328 41.88 8.14 11.14
C GLY A 328 42.33 6.84 11.73
N GLY A 329 41.41 6.01 12.25
CA GLY A 329 41.73 4.71 12.90
C GLY A 329 42.27 4.81 14.34
N LYS A 330 42.38 6.03 14.91
CA LYS A 330 42.95 6.26 16.25
C LYS A 330 41.91 6.32 17.35
N LEU A 331 42.29 6.01 18.55
CA LEU A 331 41.46 6.04 19.75
C LEU A 331 41.68 7.35 20.52
N TYR A 332 40.63 8.13 20.70
CA TYR A 332 40.71 9.40 21.41
C TYR A 332 39.70 9.46 22.58
N CYS A 333 40.12 10.05 23.70
CA CYS A 333 39.22 10.36 24.81
C CYS A 333 38.18 11.41 24.40
N ARG A 334 37.12 11.54 25.17
CA ARG A 334 35.98 12.46 24.82
C ARG A 334 36.41 13.90 24.53
N GLU A 335 37.39 14.41 25.29
CA GLU A 335 37.91 15.75 25.08
C GLU A 335 38.62 15.88 23.72
N HIS A 336 39.49 14.92 23.37
CA HIS A 336 40.20 14.96 22.10
C HIS A 336 39.32 14.57 20.89
N GLN A 337 38.23 13.83 21.10
CA GLN A 337 37.21 13.66 20.08
C GLN A 337 36.51 14.97 19.70
N GLN A 338 36.28 15.87 20.68
CA GLN A 338 35.68 17.20 20.46
C GLN A 338 36.65 18.15 19.75
N ARG A 339 37.92 18.17 20.14
CA ARG A 339 38.97 19.02 19.53
C ARG A 339 39.22 18.64 18.06
N ASN A 340 39.28 17.34 17.74
CA ASN A 340 39.40 16.85 16.36
C ASN A 340 38.18 17.22 15.48
N THR A 341 37.08 17.59 16.09
CA THR A 341 35.87 18.06 15.36
C THR A 341 35.98 19.54 15.04
N THR A 342 36.55 20.35 15.95
CA THR A 342 36.76 21.81 15.77
C THR A 342 37.85 22.09 14.75
N ASP A 343 38.95 21.34 14.77
CA ASP A 343 40.06 21.52 13.82
C ASP A 343 39.72 21.12 12.39
N LYS A 344 38.82 20.12 12.21
CA LYS A 344 38.30 19.75 10.87
C LYS A 344 37.24 20.74 10.35
N ILE A 345 36.51 21.40 11.24
CA ILE A 345 35.52 22.43 10.84
C ILE A 345 36.25 23.71 10.41
N SER A 346 37.35 24.11 11.10
CA SER A 346 38.17 25.25 10.70
C SER A 346 38.94 24.97 9.40
N ASN A 347 39.45 23.78 9.15
CA ASN A 347 40.07 23.43 7.88
C ASN A 347 39.07 23.19 6.74
N ALA A 348 37.86 22.69 7.02
CA ALA A 348 36.80 22.56 6.02
C ALA A 348 36.21 23.90 5.58
N GLN A 349 36.32 24.95 6.43
CA GLN A 349 35.93 26.33 6.06
C GLN A 349 37.04 27.06 5.26
N ALA A 350 38.28 26.59 5.33
CA ALA A 350 39.37 27.15 4.51
C ALA A 350 39.46 26.54 3.11
N GLU A 351 38.93 25.31 2.90
CA GLU A 351 38.88 24.65 1.59
C GLU A 351 37.60 24.88 0.79
N GLN A 352 36.61 25.62 1.32
CA GLN A 352 35.34 25.93 0.62
C GLN A 352 35.36 27.22 -0.21
N THR A 353 36.51 27.77 -0.54
CA THR A 353 36.63 28.99 -1.37
C THR A 353 37.08 28.74 -2.79
N GLU A 354 36.83 27.57 -3.40
CA GLU A 354 36.89 27.39 -4.86
C GLU A 354 35.97 26.26 -5.34
N THR A 355 34.64 26.38 -5.11
CA THR A 355 33.68 25.60 -5.85
C THR A 355 33.26 26.38 -7.10
N GLU A 356 33.68 25.90 -8.29
CA GLU A 356 33.19 26.38 -9.58
C GLU A 356 31.66 26.48 -9.54
N GLN A 357 31.16 27.71 -9.76
CA GLN A 357 29.73 27.98 -9.77
C GLN A 357 29.12 27.39 -11.04
N ILE A 358 28.40 26.26 -10.92
CA ILE A 358 27.78 25.58 -12.03
C ILE A 358 26.49 26.30 -12.45
N HIS A 359 26.41 26.71 -13.72
CA HIS A 359 25.30 27.45 -14.32
C HIS A 359 24.49 26.58 -15.27
N CYS A 360 23.29 27.06 -15.62
CA CYS A 360 22.41 26.39 -16.57
C CYS A 360 23.06 26.31 -17.96
N SER A 361 23.05 25.12 -18.58
CA SER A 361 23.63 24.88 -19.92
C SER A 361 22.75 25.37 -21.08
N HIS A 362 21.66 26.10 -20.83
CA HIS A 362 20.85 26.70 -21.90
C HIS A 362 21.50 27.97 -22.41
N PRO A 363 21.68 28.16 -23.73
CA PRO A 363 22.23 29.39 -24.28
C PRO A 363 21.44 30.63 -23.80
N GLY A 364 22.15 31.61 -23.25
CA GLY A 364 21.56 32.85 -22.75
C GLY A 364 20.92 32.74 -21.34
N CYS A 365 21.21 31.67 -20.58
CA CYS A 365 20.73 31.50 -19.20
C CYS A 365 21.89 31.47 -18.19
N ASP A 366 22.04 32.50 -17.38
CA ASP A 366 23.08 32.62 -16.36
C ASP A 366 22.64 32.16 -14.96
N LYS A 367 21.52 31.39 -14.86
CA LYS A 367 21.01 30.91 -13.56
C LYS A 367 21.97 29.90 -12.96
N LYS A 368 22.42 30.20 -11.72
CA LYS A 368 23.16 29.26 -10.88
C LYS A 368 22.28 28.06 -10.50
N LEU A 369 22.86 26.88 -10.56
CA LEU A 369 22.15 25.64 -10.22
C LEU A 369 22.43 25.26 -8.78
N THR A 370 21.36 24.92 -8.08
CA THR A 370 21.48 24.38 -6.70
C THR A 370 21.93 22.92 -6.75
N PRO A 371 22.56 22.38 -5.69
CA PRO A 371 23.00 20.99 -5.62
C PRO A 371 21.87 19.99 -5.93
N ALA A 372 20.65 20.26 -5.49
CA ALA A 372 19.47 19.42 -5.76
C ALA A 372 19.11 19.40 -7.26
N VAL A 373 19.21 20.52 -7.96
CA VAL A 373 18.94 20.63 -9.39
C VAL A 373 20.02 19.93 -10.21
N ILE A 374 21.27 20.03 -9.79
CA ILE A 374 22.41 19.33 -10.40
C ILE A 374 22.23 17.81 -10.27
N GLN A 375 21.94 17.32 -9.07
CA GLN A 375 21.69 15.92 -8.78
C GLN A 375 20.52 15.36 -9.60
N TYR A 376 19.45 16.14 -9.76
CA TYR A 376 18.32 15.76 -10.60
C TYR A 376 18.70 15.61 -12.08
N CYS A 377 19.45 16.56 -12.64
CA CYS A 377 19.93 16.48 -14.02
C CYS A 377 20.87 15.29 -14.23
N GLN A 378 21.74 15.00 -13.28
CA GLN A 378 22.66 13.86 -13.31
C GLN A 378 21.90 12.52 -13.25
N LYS A 379 20.92 12.41 -12.37
CA LYS A 379 20.03 11.22 -12.26
C LYS A 379 19.29 10.92 -13.58
N TYR A 380 18.89 11.96 -14.32
CA TYR A 380 18.18 11.85 -15.60
C TYR A 380 19.06 12.27 -16.78
N SER A 381 20.35 11.99 -16.72
CA SER A 381 21.37 12.41 -17.68
C SER A 381 21.03 12.04 -19.14
N LYS A 382 20.47 10.86 -19.40
CA LYS A 382 20.02 10.45 -20.75
C LYS A 382 18.97 11.41 -21.33
N ARG A 383 18.07 11.93 -20.50
CA ARG A 383 16.99 12.86 -20.89
C ARG A 383 17.51 14.25 -21.23
N PHE A 384 18.55 14.68 -20.54
CA PHE A 384 19.15 15.99 -20.72
C PHE A 384 20.44 15.98 -21.57
N HIS A 385 20.74 14.84 -22.20
CA HIS A 385 21.95 14.65 -23.01
C HIS A 385 23.24 15.06 -22.28
N GLY A 386 23.33 14.70 -20.99
CA GLY A 386 24.47 15.03 -20.15
C GLY A 386 24.59 16.51 -19.70
N LYS A 387 23.65 17.38 -20.08
CA LYS A 387 23.67 18.82 -19.74
C LYS A 387 22.87 19.14 -18.49
N LEU A 388 23.25 20.22 -17.82
CA LEU A 388 22.63 20.67 -16.56
C LEU A 388 21.71 21.87 -16.83
N TYR A 389 20.42 21.74 -16.56
CA TYR A 389 19.42 22.78 -16.84
C TYR A 389 18.71 23.25 -15.56
N CYS A 390 18.43 24.54 -15.45
CA CYS A 390 17.57 25.05 -14.40
C CYS A 390 16.12 24.56 -14.56
N MET A 391 15.32 24.65 -13.50
CA MET A 391 13.95 24.08 -13.46
C MET A 391 13.05 24.59 -14.60
N GLU A 392 13.21 25.82 -15.06
CA GLU A 392 12.44 26.38 -16.18
C GLU A 392 12.80 25.69 -17.49
N HIS A 393 14.10 25.51 -17.76
CA HIS A 393 14.55 24.86 -18.99
C HIS A 393 14.37 23.33 -18.96
N GLN A 394 14.31 22.72 -17.79
CA GLN A 394 13.86 21.33 -17.66
C GLN A 394 12.38 21.16 -18.05
N ARG A 395 11.51 22.12 -17.68
CA ARG A 395 10.08 22.10 -18.05
C ARG A 395 9.86 22.34 -19.55
N ALA A 396 10.65 23.23 -20.16
CA ALA A 396 10.56 23.48 -21.61
C ALA A 396 10.91 22.23 -22.45
N LYS A 397 11.92 21.45 -22.03
CA LYS A 397 12.30 20.18 -22.67
C LYS A 397 11.34 19.01 -22.40
N ASN A 398 10.33 19.20 -21.57
CA ASN A 398 9.28 18.21 -21.34
C ASN A 398 8.07 18.38 -22.27
N ARG A 399 8.03 19.44 -23.10
CA ARG A 399 6.94 19.77 -24.02
C ARG A 399 7.28 19.49 -25.49
N THR A 400 8.46 19.01 -25.75
CA THR A 400 8.93 18.47 -27.05
C THR A 400 9.25 16.99 -26.91
#